data_c71eedbef6bba8b9ace05855851bfa07
#
_entry.id   c71eedbef6bba8b9ace05855851bfa07
#
_cell.length_a   1.000
_cell.length_b   1.000
_cell.length_c   1.000
_cell.angle_alpha   90.00
_cell.angle_beta   90.00
_cell.angle_gamma   90.00
#
_symmetry.space_group_name_H-M   'P 1'
#
loop_
_entity.id
_entity.type
_entity.pdbx_description
1 polymer ?
#
loop_
_entity_poly.entity_id
_entity_poly.type
_entity_poly.pdbx_seq_one_letter_code
_entity_poly.pdbx_strand_id
1 'polypeptide(L)'
;EMQRSLVGSEMCIRDRSGDSLLDGRGDAYCGMLNASYNLKLRNIKAYIPEYPVGTAEECADMIHEFEPIARAIVALNDLKIISFGPRPLNFLACNAPIKQLYNIGVEIEENSELDLFEAFNKHAGDERIPAIVKEMEEELGAGNKKPEILPKLAQYEITLKDWVEEHKGYRKYVALTSKCWPAFQTQFGFVPCYVNSRLTAQGIPVSCEVDIYGTLSEFIGTVVSQDTV
;
A
#
# COMPACT_ATOMS: atom_id res chain seq x y z
N GLU A 1 -5.40 1.06 -20.19
CA GLU A 1 -6.59 0.29 -20.62
C GLU A 1 -7.34 -0.32 -19.44
N MET A 2 -6.66 -0.82 -18.43
CA MET A 2 -7.30 -1.36 -17.20
C MET A 2 -8.09 -0.30 -16.41
N GLN A 3 -7.65 0.96 -16.41
CA GLN A 3 -8.38 2.07 -15.77
C GLN A 3 -9.77 2.34 -16.38
N ARG A 4 -9.95 2.08 -17.66
CA ARG A 4 -11.26 2.27 -18.32
C ARG A 4 -12.25 1.14 -18.02
N SER A 5 -11.77 -0.04 -17.68
CA SER A 5 -12.62 -1.20 -17.35
C SER A 5 -13.01 -1.25 -15.87
N LEU A 6 -12.32 -0.48 -15.01
CA LEU A 6 -12.62 -0.40 -13.58
C LEU A 6 -13.73 0.60 -13.24
N VAL A 7 -14.19 1.37 -14.22
CA VAL A 7 -15.36 2.24 -14.03
C VAL A 7 -16.60 1.37 -14.07
N GLY A 8 -17.08 0.97 -12.91
CA GLY A 8 -18.24 0.10 -12.70
C GLY A 8 -19.56 0.60 -13.33
N SER A 9 -19.56 1.79 -13.94
CA SER A 9 -20.72 2.37 -14.60
C SER A 9 -21.28 1.53 -15.77
N GLU A 10 -20.46 0.68 -16.38
CA GLU A 10 -20.92 -0.23 -17.44
C GLU A 10 -21.55 -1.50 -16.90
N MET A 11 -21.33 -1.80 -15.62
CA MET A 11 -21.81 -3.03 -14.99
C MET A 11 -23.04 -2.81 -14.10
N CYS A 12 -23.30 -1.57 -13.70
CA CYS A 12 -24.51 -1.14 -13.01
C CYS A 12 -25.44 -0.49 -14.02
N ILE A 13 -26.41 -1.22 -14.53
CA ILE A 13 -27.34 -0.71 -15.53
C ILE A 13 -28.65 -0.36 -14.83
N ARG A 14 -29.03 0.91 -14.94
CA ARG A 14 -30.26 1.43 -14.40
C ARG A 14 -31.45 0.74 -15.04
N ASP A 15 -32.29 0.14 -14.22
CA ASP A 15 -33.62 -0.26 -14.65
C ASP A 15 -34.54 0.97 -14.74
N ARG A 16 -35.35 1.07 -15.76
CA ARG A 16 -36.27 2.16 -15.93
C ARG A 16 -37.65 1.75 -15.42
N SER A 17 -38.10 2.41 -14.38
CA SER A 17 -39.52 2.38 -13.99
C SER A 17 -40.29 3.30 -14.93
N GLY A 18 -41.05 2.76 -15.85
CA GLY A 18 -41.94 3.52 -16.73
C GLY A 18 -43.18 2.70 -17.03
N ASP A 19 -44.33 3.36 -17.04
CA ASP A 19 -45.63 2.72 -17.30
C ASP A 19 -45.82 2.33 -18.79
N SER A 20 -44.82 2.57 -19.64
CA SER A 20 -44.91 2.33 -21.07
C SER A 20 -43.77 1.45 -21.58
N LEU A 21 -44.09 0.39 -22.32
CA LEU A 21 -43.15 -0.49 -23.02
C LEU A 21 -42.26 0.24 -24.06
N LEU A 22 -42.61 1.48 -24.42
CA LEU A 22 -41.88 2.31 -25.37
C LEU A 22 -40.82 3.19 -24.68
N ASP A 23 -41.02 3.59 -23.43
CA ASP A 23 -40.15 4.52 -22.72
C ASP A 23 -39.03 3.87 -21.89
N GLY A 24 -39.02 2.59 -21.81
CA GLY A 24 -37.98 1.85 -21.12
C GLY A 24 -38.39 0.38 -21.04
N ARG A 25 -37.56 -0.46 -21.55
CA ARG A 25 -37.89 -1.90 -21.69
C ARG A 25 -37.75 -2.68 -20.37
N GLY A 26 -37.31 -2.06 -19.29
CA GLY A 26 -36.98 -2.78 -18.06
C GLY A 26 -36.00 -3.93 -18.27
N ASP A 27 -35.07 -3.77 -19.23
CA ASP A 27 -34.20 -4.83 -19.76
C ASP A 27 -32.72 -4.57 -19.41
N ALA A 28 -32.51 -3.96 -18.27
CA ALA A 28 -31.18 -3.62 -17.80
C ALA A 28 -30.31 -4.87 -17.58
N TYR A 29 -30.91 -5.95 -17.09
CA TYR A 29 -30.19 -7.20 -16.87
C TYR A 29 -29.63 -7.81 -18.17
N CYS A 30 -30.39 -7.78 -19.25
CA CYS A 30 -29.94 -8.23 -20.56
C CYS A 30 -28.80 -7.35 -21.09
N GLY A 31 -28.89 -6.03 -20.88
CA GLY A 31 -27.82 -5.09 -21.19
C GLY A 31 -26.53 -5.40 -20.42
N MET A 32 -26.62 -5.69 -19.12
CA MET A 32 -25.51 -6.10 -18.29
C MET A 32 -24.86 -7.39 -18.78
N LEU A 33 -25.64 -8.42 -19.11
CA LEU A 33 -25.12 -9.68 -19.65
C LEU A 33 -24.36 -9.45 -20.95
N ASN A 34 -24.91 -8.65 -21.86
CA ASN A 34 -24.26 -8.30 -23.12
C ASN A 34 -22.97 -7.51 -22.92
N ALA A 35 -22.96 -6.51 -22.02
CA ALA A 35 -21.77 -5.74 -21.69
C ALA A 35 -20.67 -6.65 -21.10
N SER A 36 -21.01 -7.51 -20.15
CA SER A 36 -20.09 -8.47 -19.52
C SER A 36 -19.46 -9.40 -20.55
N TYR A 37 -20.26 -9.92 -21.49
CA TYR A 37 -19.76 -10.77 -22.55
C TYR A 37 -18.80 -10.02 -23.49
N ASN A 38 -19.13 -8.78 -23.86
CA ASN A 38 -18.26 -7.95 -24.69
C ASN A 38 -16.92 -7.63 -24.01
N LEU A 39 -16.90 -7.39 -22.71
CA LEU A 39 -15.67 -7.21 -21.93
C LEU A 39 -14.84 -8.49 -21.90
N LYS A 40 -15.51 -9.64 -21.68
CA LYS A 40 -14.86 -10.96 -21.68
C LYS A 40 -14.20 -11.28 -23.02
N LEU A 41 -14.86 -10.98 -24.15
CA LEU A 41 -14.29 -11.17 -25.49
C LEU A 41 -13.00 -10.36 -25.71
N ARG A 42 -12.83 -9.26 -24.99
CA ARG A 42 -11.66 -8.38 -25.04
C ARG A 42 -10.62 -8.70 -23.96
N ASN A 43 -10.80 -9.80 -23.22
CA ASN A 43 -9.99 -10.17 -22.06
C ASN A 43 -9.95 -9.09 -20.97
N ILE A 44 -10.99 -8.27 -20.87
CA ILE A 44 -11.15 -7.26 -19.83
C ILE A 44 -11.86 -7.92 -18.65
N LYS A 45 -11.21 -7.94 -17.48
CA LYS A 45 -11.83 -8.39 -16.25
C LYS A 45 -12.78 -7.31 -15.74
N ALA A 46 -13.99 -7.71 -15.37
CA ALA A 46 -14.99 -6.84 -14.80
C ALA A 46 -15.44 -7.35 -13.44
N TYR A 47 -15.69 -6.44 -12.52
CA TYR A 47 -16.38 -6.74 -11.27
C TYR A 47 -17.90 -6.68 -11.53
N ILE A 48 -18.61 -7.70 -11.13
CA ILE A 48 -20.07 -7.77 -11.21
C ILE A 48 -20.58 -7.89 -9.77
N PRO A 49 -21.32 -6.90 -9.24
CA PRO A 49 -21.96 -7.00 -7.93
C PRO A 49 -22.94 -8.17 -7.86
N GLU A 50 -23.30 -8.59 -6.65
CA GLU A 50 -24.28 -9.67 -6.44
C GLU A 50 -25.66 -9.31 -7.06
N TYR A 51 -26.06 -8.05 -6.96
CA TYR A 51 -27.26 -7.49 -7.59
C TYR A 51 -26.86 -6.38 -8.57
N PRO A 52 -26.50 -6.71 -9.83
CA PRO A 52 -25.86 -5.76 -10.74
C PRO A 52 -26.81 -4.78 -11.42
N VAL A 53 -28.09 -4.86 -11.15
CA VAL A 53 -29.16 -4.05 -11.77
C VAL A 53 -30.01 -3.42 -10.67
N GLY A 54 -30.32 -2.15 -10.80
CA GLY A 54 -31.12 -1.43 -9.80
C GLY A 54 -31.53 -0.04 -10.25
N THR A 55 -32.09 0.73 -9.32
CA THR A 55 -32.36 2.17 -9.49
C THR A 55 -31.07 2.96 -9.63
N ALA A 56 -31.14 4.24 -9.96
CA ALA A 56 -29.97 5.10 -10.07
C ALA A 56 -29.23 5.22 -8.72
N GLU A 57 -29.96 5.27 -7.63
CA GLU A 57 -29.45 5.32 -6.25
C GLU A 57 -28.70 4.04 -5.90
N GLU A 58 -29.33 2.88 -6.10
CA GLU A 58 -28.70 1.58 -5.85
C GLU A 58 -27.46 1.38 -6.71
N CYS A 59 -27.46 1.80 -7.98
CA CYS A 59 -26.26 1.77 -8.82
C CYS A 59 -25.15 2.70 -8.31
N ALA A 60 -25.49 3.86 -7.79
CA ALA A 60 -24.52 4.76 -7.16
C ALA A 60 -23.88 4.13 -5.91
N ASP A 61 -24.69 3.47 -5.08
CA ASP A 61 -24.20 2.78 -3.89
C ASP A 61 -23.24 1.64 -4.27
N MET A 62 -23.57 0.82 -5.27
CA MET A 62 -22.67 -0.23 -5.78
C MET A 62 -21.33 0.32 -6.29
N ILE A 63 -21.35 1.51 -6.93
CA ILE A 63 -20.12 2.19 -7.38
C ILE A 63 -19.29 2.64 -6.17
N HIS A 64 -19.93 3.19 -5.15
CA HIS A 64 -19.26 3.60 -3.91
C HIS A 64 -18.64 2.41 -3.16
N GLU A 65 -19.33 1.28 -3.10
CA GLU A 65 -18.78 0.05 -2.50
C GLU A 65 -17.56 -0.48 -3.28
N PHE A 66 -17.52 -0.28 -4.59
CA PHE A 66 -16.40 -0.71 -5.42
C PHE A 66 -15.20 0.25 -5.38
N GLU A 67 -15.40 1.51 -5.02
CA GLU A 67 -14.34 2.53 -5.02
C GLU A 67 -13.08 2.13 -4.25
N PRO A 68 -13.16 1.61 -3.00
CA PRO A 68 -11.97 1.17 -2.27
C PRO A 68 -11.24 0.01 -2.96
N ILE A 69 -11.96 -0.90 -3.61
CA ILE A 69 -11.38 -2.00 -4.38
C ILE A 69 -10.62 -1.46 -5.59
N ALA A 70 -11.24 -0.55 -6.35
CA ALA A 70 -10.61 0.09 -7.50
C ALA A 70 -9.35 0.86 -7.10
N ARG A 71 -9.41 1.57 -5.98
CA ARG A 71 -8.28 2.31 -5.40
C ARG A 71 -7.12 1.39 -5.07
N ALA A 72 -7.38 0.25 -4.42
CA ALA A 72 -6.36 -0.74 -4.11
C ALA A 72 -5.71 -1.32 -5.39
N ILE A 73 -6.51 -1.70 -6.39
CA ILE A 73 -6.00 -2.25 -7.65
C ILE A 73 -5.12 -1.24 -8.39
N VAL A 74 -5.54 0.02 -8.46
CA VAL A 74 -4.77 1.09 -9.11
C VAL A 74 -3.48 1.35 -8.35
N ALA A 75 -3.54 1.42 -7.01
CA ALA A 75 -2.37 1.68 -6.17
C ALA A 75 -1.33 0.56 -6.24
N LEU A 76 -1.76 -0.71 -6.30
CA LEU A 76 -0.85 -1.86 -6.44
C LEU A 76 0.00 -1.80 -7.71
N ASN A 77 -0.54 -1.29 -8.82
CA ASN A 77 0.21 -1.12 -10.06
C ASN A 77 1.30 -0.04 -9.98
N ASP A 78 1.23 0.81 -8.96
CA ASP A 78 2.18 1.91 -8.72
C ASP A 78 2.99 1.69 -7.43
N LEU A 79 2.97 0.47 -6.88
CA LEU A 79 3.67 0.12 -5.64
C LEU A 79 5.04 -0.47 -5.93
N LYS A 80 6.04 -0.02 -5.17
CA LYS A 80 7.34 -0.67 -4.99
C LYS A 80 7.51 -1.04 -3.51
N ILE A 81 7.88 -2.29 -3.24
CA ILE A 81 8.28 -2.73 -1.90
C ILE A 81 9.79 -2.86 -1.89
N ILE A 82 10.44 -2.16 -0.96
CA ILE A 82 11.88 -2.20 -0.75
C ILE A 82 12.16 -2.98 0.52
N SER A 83 12.96 -4.03 0.42
CA SER A 83 13.31 -4.89 1.53
C SER A 83 14.78 -4.78 1.90
N PHE A 84 15.06 -4.89 3.21
CA PHE A 84 16.42 -4.94 3.77
C PHE A 84 16.58 -6.21 4.60
N GLY A 85 17.18 -7.22 4.00
CA GLY A 85 17.32 -8.49 4.66
C GLY A 85 18.22 -9.48 3.95
N PRO A 86 18.17 -10.73 4.25
CA PRO A 86 17.03 -11.67 4.19
C PRO A 86 16.22 -11.72 5.49
N ARG A 87 15.07 -12.43 5.43
CA ARG A 87 14.26 -12.72 6.61
C ARG A 87 15.09 -13.35 7.75
N PRO A 88 14.66 -13.22 9.00
CA PRO A 88 15.41 -13.80 10.13
C PRO A 88 15.37 -15.34 10.08
N LEU A 89 16.51 -15.96 10.19
CA LEU A 89 16.71 -17.40 10.39
C LEU A 89 15.60 -18.30 9.79
N ASN A 90 14.83 -18.95 10.66
CA ASN A 90 13.78 -19.90 10.31
C ASN A 90 12.36 -19.29 10.30
N PHE A 91 12.23 -17.98 10.15
CA PHE A 91 10.95 -17.28 9.96
C PHE A 91 10.37 -17.59 8.58
N LEU A 92 10.01 -18.86 8.36
CA LEU A 92 9.55 -19.33 7.05
C LEU A 92 8.21 -18.74 6.62
N ALA A 93 7.40 -18.27 7.57
CA ALA A 93 6.15 -17.55 7.29
C ALA A 93 6.37 -16.27 6.47
N CYS A 94 7.53 -15.64 6.63
CA CYS A 94 7.90 -14.42 5.88
C CYS A 94 8.55 -14.73 4.52
N ASN A 95 8.53 -15.97 4.06
CA ASN A 95 9.09 -16.35 2.77
C ASN A 95 8.10 -16.10 1.64
N ALA A 96 8.32 -15.06 0.86
CA ALA A 96 7.40 -14.59 -0.16
C ALA A 96 7.83 -15.04 -1.58
N PRO A 97 6.95 -15.71 -2.35
CA PRO A 97 7.15 -15.96 -3.77
C PRO A 97 6.87 -14.68 -4.58
N ILE A 98 7.88 -13.85 -4.79
CA ILE A 98 7.77 -12.50 -5.38
C ILE A 98 7.21 -12.49 -6.81
N LYS A 99 7.31 -13.58 -7.55
CA LYS A 99 6.80 -13.66 -8.93
C LYS A 99 5.31 -13.31 -9.05
N GLN A 100 4.50 -13.71 -8.07
CA GLN A 100 3.07 -13.42 -8.05
C GLN A 100 2.79 -11.92 -7.85
N LEU A 101 3.67 -11.22 -7.15
CA LEU A 101 3.54 -9.78 -6.92
C LEU A 101 3.78 -8.98 -8.20
N TYR A 102 4.74 -9.39 -9.01
CA TYR A 102 4.93 -8.80 -10.35
C TYR A 102 3.71 -8.99 -11.26
N ASN A 103 2.98 -10.10 -11.13
CA ASN A 103 1.75 -10.34 -11.91
C ASN A 103 0.62 -9.36 -11.58
N ILE A 104 0.64 -8.75 -10.39
CA ILE A 104 -0.33 -7.72 -9.96
C ILE A 104 0.24 -6.31 -10.00
N GLY A 105 1.42 -6.13 -10.62
CA GLY A 105 2.03 -4.84 -10.87
C GLY A 105 2.97 -4.34 -9.76
N VAL A 106 3.12 -5.08 -8.66
CA VAL A 106 4.01 -4.70 -7.54
C VAL A 106 5.45 -5.00 -7.90
N GLU A 107 6.33 -4.01 -7.76
CA GLU A 107 7.77 -4.14 -7.92
C GLU A 107 8.44 -4.43 -6.58
N ILE A 108 9.43 -5.33 -6.59
CA ILE A 108 10.20 -5.66 -5.39
C ILE A 108 11.66 -5.29 -5.62
N GLU A 109 12.26 -4.60 -4.65
CA GLU A 109 13.69 -4.33 -4.57
C GLU A 109 14.25 -4.97 -3.31
N GLU A 110 15.27 -5.81 -3.47
CA GLU A 110 15.90 -6.52 -2.36
C GLU A 110 17.29 -5.96 -2.10
N ASN A 111 17.52 -5.48 -0.90
CA ASN A 111 18.79 -4.94 -0.42
C ASN A 111 19.26 -5.72 0.81
N SER A 112 20.52 -5.60 1.16
CA SER A 112 21.06 -6.17 2.38
C SER A 112 20.95 -5.21 3.58
N GLU A 113 21.05 -5.75 4.80
CA GLU A 113 21.18 -4.92 6.01
C GLU A 113 22.47 -4.08 6.01
N LEU A 114 23.50 -4.50 5.27
CA LEU A 114 24.75 -3.75 5.15
C LEU A 114 24.56 -2.48 4.31
N ASP A 115 23.76 -2.55 3.24
CA ASP A 115 23.45 -1.38 2.42
C ASP A 115 22.71 -0.34 3.27
N LEU A 116 21.74 -0.79 4.06
CA LEU A 116 21.01 0.07 5.00
C LEU A 116 21.94 0.68 6.07
N PHE A 117 22.86 -0.12 6.60
CA PHE A 117 23.79 0.34 7.62
C PHE A 117 24.80 1.35 7.07
N GLU A 118 25.28 1.15 5.85
CA GLU A 118 26.13 2.13 5.15
C GLU A 118 25.38 3.45 4.93
N ALA A 119 24.16 3.39 4.42
CA ALA A 119 23.32 4.58 4.23
C ALA A 119 23.05 5.30 5.55
N PHE A 120 22.75 4.56 6.62
CA PHE A 120 22.58 5.14 7.95
C PHE A 120 23.83 5.90 8.41
N ASN A 121 25.02 5.33 8.23
CA ASN A 121 26.26 5.98 8.62
C ASN A 121 26.55 7.24 7.78
N LYS A 122 26.17 7.29 6.51
CA LYS A 122 26.28 8.49 5.67
C LYS A 122 25.47 9.67 6.18
N HIS A 123 24.36 9.42 6.87
CA HIS A 123 23.51 10.44 7.49
C HIS A 123 23.96 10.85 8.90
N ALA A 124 25.14 10.41 9.36
CA ALA A 124 25.65 10.81 10.66
C ALA A 124 25.91 12.33 10.69
N GLY A 125 25.23 13.03 11.62
CA GLY A 125 25.33 14.48 11.73
C GLY A 125 24.53 15.27 10.68
N ASP A 126 23.57 14.66 10.02
CA ASP A 126 22.67 15.35 9.09
C ASP A 126 21.96 16.53 9.79
N GLU A 127 21.89 17.67 9.10
CA GLU A 127 21.34 18.92 9.66
C GLU A 127 19.84 18.85 9.99
N ARG A 128 19.11 17.88 9.42
CA ARG A 128 17.68 17.62 9.67
C ARG A 128 17.43 16.92 11.01
N ILE A 129 18.44 16.25 11.59
CA ILE A 129 18.29 15.45 12.82
C ILE A 129 17.66 16.26 13.96
N PRO A 130 18.13 17.48 14.32
CA PRO A 130 17.56 18.22 15.45
C PRO A 130 16.08 18.54 15.30
N ALA A 131 15.61 18.80 14.08
CA ALA A 131 14.20 19.11 13.82
C ALA A 131 13.32 17.86 14.06
N ILE A 132 13.74 16.72 13.55
CA ILE A 132 13.01 15.44 13.72
C ILE A 132 13.04 14.99 15.17
N VAL A 133 14.17 15.16 15.88
CA VAL A 133 14.24 14.88 17.33
C VAL A 133 13.19 15.67 18.09
N LYS A 134 13.03 16.96 17.78
CA LYS A 134 12.02 17.81 18.42
C LYS A 134 10.60 17.30 18.16
N GLU A 135 10.28 16.90 16.93
CA GLU A 135 8.99 16.29 16.62
C GLU A 135 8.76 15.01 17.42
N MET A 136 9.77 14.13 17.50
CA MET A 136 9.70 12.89 18.28
C MET A 136 9.51 13.15 19.78
N GLU A 137 10.16 14.18 20.31
CA GLU A 137 9.99 14.59 21.72
C GLU A 137 8.55 15.08 21.99
N GLU A 138 7.98 15.85 21.07
CA GLU A 138 6.61 16.34 21.17
C GLU A 138 5.59 15.18 21.07
N GLU A 139 5.80 14.24 20.17
CA GLU A 139 4.93 13.05 20.03
C GLU A 139 4.96 12.13 21.26
N LEU A 140 6.14 11.83 21.76
CA LEU A 140 6.33 10.86 22.84
C LEU A 140 6.05 11.48 24.22
N GLY A 141 6.28 12.79 24.38
CA GLY A 141 6.06 13.53 25.61
C GLY A 141 6.67 12.85 26.83
N ALA A 142 5.94 12.83 27.93
CA ALA A 142 6.38 12.21 29.19
C ALA A 142 6.50 10.66 29.12
N GLY A 143 6.04 10.03 28.04
CA GLY A 143 6.18 8.59 27.81
C GLY A 143 7.58 8.18 27.39
N ASN A 144 8.38 9.10 26.89
CA ASN A 144 9.76 8.83 26.47
C ASN A 144 10.68 8.57 27.66
N LYS A 145 11.14 7.33 27.79
CA LYS A 145 12.06 6.91 28.85
C LYS A 145 13.52 6.83 28.40
N LYS A 146 13.78 7.08 27.10
CA LYS A 146 15.11 6.97 26.48
C LYS A 146 15.38 8.09 25.49
N PRO A 147 15.38 9.36 25.94
CA PRO A 147 15.59 10.49 25.02
C PRO A 147 16.96 10.48 24.34
N GLU A 148 17.94 9.82 24.94
CA GLU A 148 19.32 9.71 24.41
C GLU A 148 19.42 8.95 23.07
N ILE A 149 18.41 8.16 22.70
CA ILE A 149 18.42 7.42 21.42
C ILE A 149 17.72 8.18 20.29
N LEU A 150 16.98 9.26 20.58
CA LEU A 150 16.22 9.99 19.57
C LEU A 150 17.06 10.49 18.38
N PRO A 151 18.30 11.00 18.59
CA PRO A 151 19.13 11.40 17.45
C PRO A 151 19.42 10.27 16.47
N LYS A 152 19.62 9.04 16.95
CA LYS A 152 19.82 7.86 16.10
C LYS A 152 18.52 7.44 15.40
N LEU A 153 17.39 7.54 16.06
CA LEU A 153 16.08 7.26 15.45
C LEU A 153 15.75 8.27 14.36
N ALA A 154 16.02 9.56 14.61
CA ALA A 154 15.87 10.61 13.60
C ALA A 154 16.79 10.40 12.39
N GLN A 155 18.06 10.06 12.63
CA GLN A 155 19.00 9.68 11.58
C GLN A 155 18.47 8.51 10.74
N TYR A 156 17.90 7.50 11.39
CA TYR A 156 17.33 6.34 10.72
C TYR A 156 16.07 6.70 9.89
N GLU A 157 15.20 7.55 10.41
CA GLU A 157 14.05 8.06 9.65
C GLU A 157 14.48 8.81 8.39
N ILE A 158 15.48 9.69 8.50
CA ILE A 158 16.07 10.40 7.36
C ILE A 158 16.60 9.41 6.34
N THR A 159 17.36 8.42 6.81
CA THR A 159 17.96 7.40 5.95
C THR A 159 16.91 6.67 5.11
N LEU A 160 15.81 6.25 5.74
CA LEU A 160 14.74 5.55 5.03
C LEU A 160 13.99 6.45 4.05
N LYS A 161 13.71 7.70 4.43
CA LYS A 161 13.05 8.67 3.55
C LYS A 161 13.88 8.99 2.31
N ASP A 162 15.16 9.23 2.49
CA ASP A 162 16.07 9.51 1.37
C ASP A 162 16.24 8.27 0.49
N TRP A 163 16.33 7.08 1.09
CA TRP A 163 16.34 5.82 0.33
C TRP A 163 15.08 5.66 -0.54
N VAL A 164 13.92 5.94 0.03
CA VAL A 164 12.66 5.89 -0.71
C VAL A 164 12.70 6.84 -1.91
N GLU A 165 13.13 8.09 -1.71
CA GLU A 165 13.20 9.08 -2.78
C GLU A 165 14.20 8.69 -3.89
N GLU A 166 15.34 8.13 -3.53
CA GLU A 166 16.37 7.70 -4.48
C GLU A 166 15.94 6.45 -5.27
N HIS A 167 15.19 5.54 -4.65
CA HIS A 167 14.91 4.21 -5.19
C HIS A 167 13.48 4.02 -5.71
N LYS A 168 12.54 4.93 -5.43
CA LYS A 168 11.13 4.80 -5.90
C LYS A 168 10.98 4.73 -7.41
N GLY A 169 11.92 5.35 -8.16
CA GLY A 169 11.86 5.43 -9.62
C GLY A 169 10.61 6.20 -10.06
N TYR A 170 9.83 5.60 -10.95
CA TYR A 170 8.56 6.19 -11.43
C TYR A 170 7.35 5.79 -10.59
N ARG A 171 7.54 4.97 -9.56
CA ARG A 171 6.45 4.49 -8.71
C ARG A 171 5.94 5.60 -7.79
N LYS A 172 4.62 5.65 -7.63
CA LYS A 172 3.96 6.64 -6.77
C LYS A 172 4.03 6.24 -5.30
N TYR A 173 3.96 4.95 -5.03
CA TYR A 173 3.90 4.41 -3.68
C TYR A 173 5.12 3.54 -3.39
N VAL A 174 5.65 3.69 -2.18
CA VAL A 174 6.71 2.82 -1.66
C VAL A 174 6.28 2.31 -0.30
N ALA A 175 6.58 1.05 -0.05
CA ALA A 175 6.48 0.43 1.27
C ALA A 175 7.80 -0.27 1.59
N LEU A 176 8.13 -0.38 2.86
CA LEU A 176 9.42 -0.90 3.31
C LEU A 176 9.24 -2.15 4.16
N THR A 177 10.25 -3.00 4.19
CA THR A 177 10.34 -4.07 5.17
C THR A 177 11.78 -4.36 5.55
N SER A 178 12.03 -4.58 6.84
CA SER A 178 13.37 -4.85 7.36
C SER A 178 13.32 -5.84 8.52
N LYS A 179 14.44 -6.49 8.81
CA LYS A 179 14.55 -7.26 10.06
C LYS A 179 15.38 -6.48 11.07
N CYS A 180 14.92 -6.42 12.32
CA CYS A 180 15.62 -5.68 13.35
C CYS A 180 16.62 -6.52 14.15
N TRP A 181 16.38 -7.81 14.32
CA TRP A 181 17.27 -8.63 15.14
C TRP A 181 18.08 -9.62 14.32
N PRO A 182 19.34 -9.90 14.73
CA PRO A 182 20.01 -9.29 15.88
C PRO A 182 20.76 -7.99 15.56
N ALA A 183 20.82 -7.56 14.29
CA ALA A 183 21.75 -6.54 13.82
C ALA A 183 21.45 -5.13 14.36
N PHE A 184 20.20 -4.71 14.46
CA PHE A 184 19.89 -3.35 14.93
C PHE A 184 20.37 -3.09 16.35
N GLN A 185 20.18 -4.04 17.24
CA GLN A 185 20.61 -3.89 18.64
C GLN A 185 22.13 -3.76 18.78
N THR A 186 22.88 -4.49 17.96
CA THR A 186 24.34 -4.57 18.04
C THR A 186 25.07 -3.55 17.17
N GLN A 187 24.55 -3.25 15.98
CA GLN A 187 25.18 -2.37 14.99
C GLN A 187 24.61 -0.95 15.02
N PHE A 188 23.30 -0.80 15.01
CA PHE A 188 22.65 0.51 15.05
C PHE A 188 22.53 1.05 16.49
N GLY A 189 22.41 0.16 17.48
CA GLY A 189 22.29 0.49 18.90
C GLY A 189 20.88 0.93 19.33
N PHE A 190 19.85 0.58 18.56
CA PHE A 190 18.44 0.80 18.86
C PHE A 190 17.56 -0.28 18.22
N VAL A 191 16.25 -0.22 18.43
CA VAL A 191 15.23 -0.99 17.71
C VAL A 191 14.35 -0.04 16.88
N PRO A 192 13.99 -0.41 15.63
CA PRO A 192 13.38 0.53 14.69
C PRO A 192 11.87 0.72 14.86
N CYS A 193 11.21 -0.03 15.75
CA CYS A 193 9.75 -0.10 15.85
C CYS A 193 9.04 1.25 15.86
N TYR A 194 9.58 2.24 16.61
CA TYR A 194 8.99 3.57 16.68
C TYR A 194 9.08 4.31 15.34
N VAL A 195 10.24 4.26 14.68
CA VAL A 195 10.40 4.89 13.35
C VAL A 195 9.55 4.21 12.31
N ASN A 196 9.48 2.87 12.34
CA ASN A 196 8.60 2.13 11.43
C ASN A 196 7.13 2.58 11.58
N SER A 197 6.66 2.70 12.83
CA SER A 197 5.32 3.21 13.12
C SER A 197 5.11 4.66 12.65
N ARG A 198 6.11 5.54 12.84
CA ARG A 198 6.05 6.92 12.33
C ARG A 198 5.94 6.99 10.81
N LEU A 199 6.72 6.18 10.09
CA LEU A 199 6.68 6.14 8.63
C LEU A 199 5.34 5.61 8.13
N THR A 200 4.81 4.56 8.77
CA THR A 200 3.48 4.04 8.46
C THR A 200 2.41 5.12 8.63
N ALA A 201 2.45 5.87 9.75
CA ALA A 201 1.55 7.01 9.98
C ALA A 201 1.70 8.13 8.94
N GLN A 202 2.85 8.23 8.28
CA GLN A 202 3.13 9.19 7.20
C GLN A 202 2.80 8.62 5.79
N GLY A 203 2.19 7.45 5.72
CA GLY A 203 1.78 6.81 4.45
C GLY A 203 2.88 5.99 3.77
N ILE A 204 3.94 5.65 4.48
CA ILE A 204 4.99 4.71 4.05
C ILE A 204 4.94 3.48 4.96
N PRO A 205 4.15 2.45 4.62
CA PRO A 205 4.06 1.24 5.43
C PRO A 205 5.42 0.57 5.62
N VAL A 206 5.71 0.15 6.86
CA VAL A 206 6.99 -0.51 7.20
C VAL A 206 6.74 -1.72 8.08
N SER A 207 6.80 -2.91 7.50
CA SER A 207 6.67 -4.15 8.26
C SER A 207 8.00 -4.70 8.77
N CYS A 208 7.94 -5.60 9.75
CA CYS A 208 9.09 -6.30 10.30
C CYS A 208 9.39 -7.62 9.57
N GLU A 209 10.54 -8.21 9.90
CA GLU A 209 10.96 -9.57 9.54
C GLU A 209 11.14 -9.82 8.05
N VAL A 210 11.26 -8.75 7.25
CA VAL A 210 11.29 -8.83 5.78
C VAL A 210 10.03 -9.54 5.26
N ASP A 211 8.90 -9.30 5.93
CA ASP A 211 7.61 -9.85 5.52
C ASP A 211 7.00 -9.01 4.38
N ILE A 212 7.35 -9.37 3.16
CA ILE A 212 6.88 -8.68 1.95
C ILE A 212 5.34 -8.75 1.81
N TYR A 213 4.72 -9.89 2.19
CA TYR A 213 3.26 -10.02 2.13
C TYR A 213 2.56 -9.28 3.27
N GLY A 214 3.19 -9.20 4.45
CA GLY A 214 2.74 -8.32 5.54
C GLY A 214 2.76 -6.86 5.09
N THR A 215 3.86 -6.40 4.49
CA THR A 215 3.99 -5.05 3.92
C THR A 215 2.91 -4.77 2.88
N LEU A 216 2.64 -5.73 2.00
CA LEU A 216 1.57 -5.62 1.00
C LEU A 216 0.20 -5.47 1.67
N SER A 217 -0.05 -6.23 2.74
CA SER A 217 -1.31 -6.17 3.48
C SER A 217 -1.51 -4.83 4.18
N GLU A 218 -0.48 -4.29 4.82
CA GLU A 218 -0.49 -2.95 5.41
C GLU A 218 -0.77 -1.89 4.35
N PHE A 219 -0.11 -1.97 3.19
CA PHE A 219 -0.35 -1.04 2.09
C PHE A 219 -1.79 -1.11 1.57
N ILE A 220 -2.33 -2.30 1.35
CA ILE A 220 -3.72 -2.48 0.91
C ILE A 220 -4.68 -1.89 1.94
N GLY A 221 -4.47 -2.18 3.23
CA GLY A 221 -5.26 -1.62 4.31
C GLY A 221 -5.27 -0.08 4.28
N THR A 222 -4.09 0.53 4.17
CA THR A 222 -3.93 1.99 4.10
C THR A 222 -4.68 2.60 2.92
N VAL A 223 -4.58 2.03 1.71
CA VAL A 223 -5.24 2.60 0.52
C VAL A 223 -6.75 2.34 0.48
N VAL A 224 -7.22 1.25 1.10
CA VAL A 224 -8.65 0.95 1.19
C VAL A 224 -9.34 1.84 2.20
N SER A 225 -8.78 1.97 3.41
CA SER A 225 -9.34 2.79 4.48
C SER A 225 -9.12 4.29 4.28
N GLN A 226 -8.10 4.68 3.52
CA GLN A 226 -7.56 6.06 3.46
C GLN A 226 -7.07 6.56 4.82
N ASP A 227 -6.70 5.66 5.68
CA ASP A 227 -6.17 5.92 7.01
C ASP A 227 -4.95 5.03 7.26
N THR A 228 -4.27 5.24 8.36
CA THR A 228 -3.17 4.36 8.79
C THR A 228 -3.72 3.05 9.35
N VAL A 229 -3.02 1.96 9.06
CA VAL A 229 -3.38 0.61 9.51
C VAL A 229 -2.32 0.07 10.48
#